data_30d012445d90d09dfddc8e6d7b16a5fd
#
_entry.id   30d012445d90d09dfddc8e6d7b16a5fd
#
_cell.length_a   1.000
_cell.length_b   1.000
_cell.length_c   1.000
_cell.angle_alpha   90.00
_cell.angle_beta   90.00
_cell.angle_gamma   90.00
#
_symmetry.space_group_name_H-M   'P 1'
#
loop_
_entity.id
_entity.type
_entity.pdbx_description
1 polymer ?
#
loop_
_entity_poly.entity_id
_entity_poly.type
_entity_poly.pdbx_seq_one_letter_code
_entity_poly.pdbx_strand_id
1 'polypeptide(L)'
;MSIEQTREILSHEELSDADIVHLLGLTDPEECELLRKTAYDRTTELMGSFVYYRGLIEFSNICTASCRYCGIRRENHDVERYTMSKEEIVAAAKWAADQGYGSICLQSGERHDEKYIAFVESCLEAIHEATVSEKLPDGVGVTLSLGEQTIETYRRLAKASGNPSNLRYLARFETSNPELFKVLHGARGDHEKELQNRFRMLRDLREAGYQVVYTKIIPDEYDQIARELHHCSDEL
;
A
#
# COMPACT_ATOMS: atom_id res chain seq x y z
N MET A 1 30.97 -4.28 -21.22
CA MET A 1 30.11 -3.59 -22.21
C MET A 1 30.45 -2.11 -22.09
N SER A 2 30.17 -1.28 -23.09
CA SER A 2 30.65 0.11 -23.06
C SER A 2 29.55 1.07 -22.64
N ILE A 3 29.93 2.19 -22.07
CA ILE A 3 29.04 3.30 -21.69
C ILE A 3 28.19 3.80 -22.89
N GLU A 4 28.71 3.63 -24.12
CA GLU A 4 27.96 3.95 -25.35
C GLU A 4 26.73 3.04 -25.51
N GLN A 5 26.83 1.76 -25.21
CA GLN A 5 25.69 0.83 -25.26
C GLN A 5 24.64 1.20 -24.20
N THR A 6 25.07 1.51 -22.99
CA THR A 6 24.16 1.98 -21.95
C THR A 6 23.45 3.28 -22.35
N ARG A 7 24.19 4.21 -23.01
CA ARG A 7 23.61 5.46 -23.53
C ARG A 7 22.60 5.22 -24.65
N GLU A 8 22.88 4.29 -25.55
CA GLU A 8 21.95 3.90 -26.60
C GLU A 8 20.66 3.34 -26.04
N ILE A 9 20.74 2.38 -25.10
CA ILE A 9 19.59 1.81 -24.43
C ILE A 9 18.75 2.90 -23.74
N LEU A 10 19.38 3.82 -23.01
CA LEU A 10 18.69 4.89 -22.30
C LEU A 10 18.06 5.94 -23.25
N SER A 11 18.36 5.90 -24.54
CA SER A 11 17.72 6.74 -25.56
C SER A 11 16.44 6.13 -26.15
N HIS A 12 16.15 4.86 -25.86
CA HIS A 12 14.93 4.21 -26.34
C HIS A 12 13.71 4.84 -25.66
N GLU A 13 12.65 5.04 -26.40
CA GLU A 13 11.37 5.50 -25.87
C GLU A 13 10.73 4.41 -25.02
N GLU A 14 10.82 3.16 -25.46
CA GLU A 14 10.40 1.95 -24.76
C GLU A 14 11.59 1.02 -24.56
N LEU A 15 11.75 0.52 -23.34
CA LEU A 15 12.81 -0.42 -22.99
C LEU A 15 12.33 -1.86 -23.20
N SER A 16 13.11 -2.66 -23.91
CA SER A 16 12.88 -4.11 -23.98
C SER A 16 13.27 -4.81 -22.66
N ASP A 17 12.80 -6.05 -22.47
CA ASP A 17 13.22 -6.87 -21.33
C ASP A 17 14.74 -7.04 -21.27
N ALA A 18 15.41 -7.15 -22.42
CA ALA A 18 16.86 -7.25 -22.49
C ALA A 18 17.55 -5.94 -22.05
N ASP A 19 16.97 -4.78 -22.39
CA ASP A 19 17.46 -3.48 -21.94
C ASP A 19 17.33 -3.34 -20.43
N ILE A 20 16.18 -3.74 -19.86
CA ILE A 20 15.93 -3.71 -18.41
C ILE A 20 16.93 -4.61 -17.69
N VAL A 21 17.13 -5.84 -18.16
CA VAL A 21 18.13 -6.76 -17.57
C VAL A 21 19.53 -6.17 -17.63
N HIS A 22 19.90 -5.54 -18.75
CA HIS A 22 21.19 -4.87 -18.88
C HIS A 22 21.33 -3.74 -17.86
N LEU A 23 20.36 -2.83 -17.78
CA LEU A 23 20.40 -1.68 -16.86
C LEU A 23 20.43 -2.10 -15.39
N LEU A 24 19.68 -3.14 -15.01
CA LEU A 24 19.70 -3.69 -13.64
C LEU A 24 21.01 -4.43 -13.31
N GLY A 25 21.72 -4.92 -14.33
CA GLY A 25 23.00 -5.62 -14.18
C GLY A 25 24.23 -4.71 -14.17
N LEU A 26 24.06 -3.38 -14.30
CA LEU A 26 25.18 -2.45 -14.29
C LEU A 26 25.95 -2.48 -12.95
N THR A 27 27.28 -2.51 -13.06
CA THR A 27 28.20 -2.46 -11.92
C THR A 27 29.27 -1.40 -12.07
N ASP A 28 29.48 -0.87 -13.27
CA ASP A 28 30.42 0.21 -13.53
C ASP A 28 29.86 1.54 -12.97
N PRO A 29 30.63 2.28 -12.15
CA PRO A 29 30.15 3.50 -11.52
C PRO A 29 29.72 4.60 -12.51
N GLU A 30 30.38 4.73 -13.67
CA GLU A 30 30.04 5.75 -14.65
C GLU A 30 28.72 5.41 -15.36
N GLU A 31 28.52 4.12 -15.70
CA GLU A 31 27.26 3.63 -16.27
C GLU A 31 26.09 3.74 -15.29
N CYS A 32 26.30 3.39 -14.02
CA CYS A 32 25.32 3.55 -12.96
C CYS A 32 24.92 5.03 -12.74
N GLU A 33 25.90 5.95 -12.79
CA GLU A 33 25.62 7.39 -12.68
C GLU A 33 24.89 7.93 -13.89
N LEU A 34 25.21 7.45 -15.09
CA LEU A 34 24.48 7.79 -16.30
C LEU A 34 23.01 7.35 -16.20
N LEU A 35 22.74 6.11 -15.79
CA LEU A 35 21.39 5.60 -15.54
C LEU A 35 20.64 6.46 -14.49
N ARG A 36 21.28 6.71 -13.36
CA ARG A 36 20.69 7.51 -12.28
C ARG A 36 20.31 8.92 -12.76
N LYS A 37 21.22 9.56 -13.48
CA LYS A 37 20.99 10.91 -14.00
C LYS A 37 19.86 10.94 -15.02
N THR A 38 19.84 10.00 -15.96
CA THR A 38 18.78 9.90 -16.99
C THR A 38 17.42 9.66 -16.35
N ALA A 39 17.33 8.74 -15.36
CA ALA A 39 16.10 8.48 -14.61
C ALA A 39 15.63 9.72 -13.81
N TYR A 40 16.56 10.44 -13.19
CA TYR A 40 16.24 11.68 -12.48
C TYR A 40 15.72 12.76 -13.43
N ASP A 41 16.41 13.01 -14.54
CA ASP A 41 16.02 14.02 -15.52
C ASP A 41 14.62 13.71 -16.09
N ARG A 42 14.35 12.43 -16.44
CA ARG A 42 13.05 11.98 -16.93
C ARG A 42 11.93 12.12 -15.88
N THR A 43 12.21 11.72 -14.64
CA THR A 43 11.26 11.88 -13.54
C THR A 43 10.94 13.35 -13.30
N THR A 44 11.96 14.20 -13.31
CA THR A 44 11.80 15.65 -13.07
C THR A 44 11.02 16.32 -14.21
N GLU A 45 11.24 15.90 -15.45
CA GLU A 45 10.50 16.38 -16.62
C GLU A 45 9.01 16.03 -16.55
N LEU A 46 8.68 14.78 -16.15
CA LEU A 46 7.29 14.29 -16.13
C LEU A 46 6.54 14.68 -14.86
N MET A 47 7.20 14.63 -13.72
CA MET A 47 6.55 14.75 -12.39
C MET A 47 6.98 16.01 -11.62
N GLY A 48 7.94 16.77 -12.14
CA GLY A 48 8.58 17.85 -11.41
C GLY A 48 9.59 17.35 -10.38
N SER A 49 10.23 18.28 -9.66
CA SER A 49 11.23 17.98 -8.62
C SER A 49 10.62 17.83 -7.22
N PHE A 50 9.34 17.46 -7.14
CA PHE A 50 8.62 17.35 -5.88
C PHE A 50 8.66 15.92 -5.34
N VAL A 51 8.76 15.81 -4.01
CA VAL A 51 8.58 14.56 -3.26
C VAL A 51 7.29 14.70 -2.46
N TYR A 52 6.38 13.73 -2.63
CA TYR A 52 5.12 13.69 -1.91
C TYR A 52 5.28 12.86 -0.64
N TYR A 53 5.11 13.49 0.51
CA TYR A 53 5.10 12.81 1.80
C TYR A 53 3.72 12.21 2.08
N ARG A 54 3.73 11.02 2.69
CA ARG A 54 2.54 10.39 3.27
C ARG A 54 2.77 10.16 4.74
N GLY A 55 1.79 10.54 5.57
CA GLY A 55 1.83 10.24 7.00
C GLY A 55 1.56 8.77 7.25
N LEU A 56 2.22 8.18 8.25
CA LEU A 56 1.91 6.85 8.75
C LEU A 56 1.54 6.96 10.22
N ILE A 57 0.33 6.51 10.56
CA ILE A 57 -0.17 6.44 11.94
C ILE A 57 -0.41 4.98 12.27
N GLU A 58 0.52 4.37 13.01
CA GLU A 58 0.38 3.01 13.52
C GLU A 58 -0.39 3.06 14.85
N PHE A 59 -1.71 3.10 14.75
CA PHE A 59 -2.55 3.40 15.91
C PHE A 59 -2.78 2.22 16.87
N SER A 60 -2.49 0.98 16.46
CA SER A 60 -2.56 -0.18 17.35
C SER A 60 -1.70 -1.34 16.83
N ASN A 61 -1.02 -2.02 17.75
CA ASN A 61 -0.29 -3.26 17.47
C ASN A 61 -1.00 -4.52 17.97
N ILE A 62 -2.28 -4.42 18.38
CA ILE A 62 -3.10 -5.58 18.76
C ILE A 62 -3.54 -6.30 17.47
N CYS A 63 -3.16 -7.58 17.35
CA CYS A 63 -3.43 -8.40 16.17
C CYS A 63 -3.96 -9.77 16.56
N THR A 64 -4.94 -10.30 15.83
CA THR A 64 -5.48 -11.65 15.97
C THR A 64 -4.79 -12.67 15.05
N ALA A 65 -3.99 -12.22 14.10
CA ALA A 65 -3.31 -13.08 13.14
C ALA A 65 -1.97 -13.60 13.66
N SER A 66 -1.54 -14.76 13.13
CA SER A 66 -0.35 -15.53 13.54
C SER A 66 0.73 -15.55 12.46
N CYS A 67 0.86 -14.48 11.67
CA CYS A 67 1.83 -14.40 10.57
C CYS A 67 3.26 -14.55 11.12
N ARG A 68 4.00 -15.58 10.67
CA ARG A 68 5.30 -15.97 11.25
C ARG A 68 6.41 -14.94 11.08
N TYR A 69 6.30 -14.09 10.08
CA TYR A 69 7.25 -13.00 9.79
C TYR A 69 6.96 -11.71 10.58
N CYS A 70 5.78 -11.61 11.22
CA CYS A 70 5.31 -10.35 11.80
C CYS A 70 5.67 -10.23 13.29
N GLY A 71 6.30 -9.12 13.67
CA GLY A 71 6.67 -8.83 15.05
C GLY A 71 5.47 -8.63 15.97
N ILE A 72 4.32 -8.17 15.44
CA ILE A 72 3.09 -7.97 16.21
C ILE A 72 2.10 -9.15 16.13
N ARG A 73 2.53 -10.32 15.66
CA ARG A 73 1.68 -11.52 15.62
C ARG A 73 1.11 -11.84 17.02
N ARG A 74 -0.04 -12.49 17.05
CA ARG A 74 -0.76 -12.79 18.28
C ARG A 74 0.09 -13.51 19.33
N GLU A 75 0.91 -14.47 18.92
CA GLU A 75 1.74 -15.31 19.81
C GLU A 75 3.01 -14.61 20.31
N ASN A 76 3.35 -13.44 19.83
CA ASN A 76 4.48 -12.70 20.37
C ASN A 76 4.08 -11.96 21.63
N HIS A 77 4.44 -12.51 22.78
CA HIS A 77 4.14 -11.96 24.11
C HIS A 77 5.23 -11.01 24.63
N ASP A 78 6.34 -10.88 23.90
CA ASP A 78 7.46 -10.00 24.28
C ASP A 78 7.24 -8.55 23.80
N VAL A 79 6.09 -8.28 23.13
CA VAL A 79 5.74 -6.96 22.62
C VAL A 79 4.71 -6.31 23.52
N GLU A 80 5.02 -5.11 24.00
CA GLU A 80 4.03 -4.27 24.68
C GLU A 80 2.90 -3.89 23.72
N ARG A 81 1.66 -4.16 24.12
CA ARG A 81 0.46 -3.92 23.32
C ARG A 81 -0.12 -2.56 23.63
N TYR A 82 -0.47 -1.81 22.57
CA TYR A 82 -1.07 -0.49 22.70
C TYR A 82 -2.20 -0.26 21.70
N THR A 83 -3.01 0.73 22.00
CA THR A 83 -3.94 1.38 21.07
C THR A 83 -3.96 2.87 21.39
N MET A 84 -3.74 3.71 20.41
CA MET A 84 -3.85 5.16 20.55
C MET A 84 -5.31 5.56 20.80
N SER A 85 -5.53 6.63 21.53
CA SER A 85 -6.84 7.24 21.66
C SER A 85 -7.29 7.88 20.33
N LYS A 86 -8.59 8.10 20.18
CA LYS A 86 -9.15 8.79 19.01
C LYS A 86 -8.56 10.20 18.89
N GLU A 87 -8.40 10.89 20.00
CA GLU A 87 -7.86 12.26 20.08
C GLU A 87 -6.42 12.32 19.57
N GLU A 88 -5.57 11.35 19.92
CA GLU A 88 -4.18 11.25 19.44
C GLU A 88 -4.13 10.98 17.94
N ILE A 89 -4.99 10.09 17.43
CA ILE A 89 -5.08 9.77 16.01
C ILE A 89 -5.50 10.99 15.19
N VAL A 90 -6.56 11.68 15.64
CA VAL A 90 -7.07 12.89 14.96
C VAL A 90 -6.07 14.03 15.01
N ALA A 91 -5.39 14.23 16.14
CA ALA A 91 -4.34 15.24 16.27
C ALA A 91 -3.17 14.99 15.32
N ALA A 92 -2.72 13.73 15.18
CA ALA A 92 -1.68 13.34 14.25
C ALA A 92 -2.10 13.54 12.78
N ALA A 93 -3.34 13.18 12.43
CA ALA A 93 -3.89 13.37 11.09
C ALA A 93 -4.00 14.86 10.74
N LYS A 94 -4.51 15.67 11.67
CA LYS A 94 -4.59 17.12 11.51
C LYS A 94 -3.21 17.75 11.34
N TRP A 95 -2.24 17.37 12.18
CA TRP A 95 -0.87 17.83 12.04
C TRP A 95 -0.31 17.52 10.65
N ALA A 96 -0.49 16.30 10.15
CA ALA A 96 -0.04 15.91 8.82
C ALA A 96 -0.67 16.80 7.72
N ALA A 97 -1.99 17.04 7.80
CA ALA A 97 -2.71 17.93 6.88
C ALA A 97 -2.17 19.37 6.93
N ASP A 98 -1.95 19.91 8.13
CA ASP A 98 -1.40 21.26 8.35
C ASP A 98 0.04 21.40 7.82
N GLN A 99 0.82 20.32 7.80
CA GLN A 99 2.16 20.27 7.20
C GLN A 99 2.15 20.04 5.68
N GLY A 100 0.98 19.99 5.05
CA GLY A 100 0.82 19.81 3.60
C GLY A 100 0.91 18.37 3.13
N TYR A 101 0.76 17.37 4.00
CA TYR A 101 0.64 15.98 3.59
C TYR A 101 -0.73 15.77 2.95
N GLY A 102 -0.75 15.33 1.69
CA GLY A 102 -2.00 15.07 0.97
C GLY A 102 -2.72 13.79 1.41
N SER A 103 -2.03 12.89 2.11
CA SER A 103 -2.60 11.63 2.58
C SER A 103 -1.87 11.05 3.78
N ILE A 104 -2.60 10.22 4.53
CA ILE A 104 -2.09 9.42 5.64
C ILE A 104 -2.45 7.94 5.46
N CYS A 105 -1.69 7.06 6.11
CA CYS A 105 -2.03 5.66 6.27
C CYS A 105 -2.37 5.40 7.74
N LEU A 106 -3.57 4.88 8.01
CA LEU A 106 -3.95 4.35 9.31
C LEU A 106 -3.67 2.85 9.32
N GLN A 107 -2.70 2.45 10.11
CA GLN A 107 -2.24 1.07 10.20
C GLN A 107 -2.47 0.49 11.58
N SER A 108 -2.90 -0.77 11.62
CA SER A 108 -2.94 -1.55 12.86
C SER A 108 -2.68 -3.03 12.62
N GLY A 109 -2.64 -3.81 13.70
CA GLY A 109 -2.86 -5.23 13.62
C GLY A 109 -4.30 -5.55 13.17
N GLU A 110 -4.50 -6.77 12.68
CA GLU A 110 -5.79 -7.24 12.18
C GLU A 110 -6.73 -7.60 13.32
N ARG A 111 -7.92 -7.03 13.31
CA ARG A 111 -9.02 -7.28 14.26
C ARG A 111 -10.36 -7.22 13.53
N HIS A 112 -11.34 -7.98 14.04
CA HIS A 112 -12.66 -8.13 13.41
C HIS A 112 -13.82 -7.82 14.39
N ASP A 113 -13.52 -7.50 15.66
CA ASP A 113 -14.54 -7.25 16.66
C ASP A 113 -15.25 -5.91 16.41
N GLU A 114 -16.55 -5.87 16.69
CA GLU A 114 -17.41 -4.72 16.42
C GLU A 114 -16.93 -3.45 17.14
N LYS A 115 -16.40 -3.57 18.35
CA LYS A 115 -15.88 -2.43 19.12
C LYS A 115 -14.70 -1.77 18.37
N TYR A 116 -13.83 -2.59 17.78
CA TYR A 116 -12.71 -2.09 17.01
C TYR A 116 -13.17 -1.42 15.70
N ILE A 117 -14.10 -2.01 14.98
CA ILE A 117 -14.63 -1.44 13.73
C ILE A 117 -15.33 -0.11 14.00
N ALA A 118 -16.20 -0.04 15.00
CA ALA A 118 -16.86 1.22 15.40
C ALA A 118 -15.86 2.30 15.85
N PHE A 119 -14.78 1.91 16.50
CA PHE A 119 -13.69 2.83 16.83
C PHE A 119 -13.02 3.42 15.59
N VAL A 120 -12.68 2.58 14.60
CA VAL A 120 -12.08 3.05 13.34
C VAL A 120 -13.04 3.97 12.58
N GLU A 121 -14.33 3.63 12.49
CA GLU A 121 -15.34 4.49 11.88
C GLU A 121 -15.35 5.86 12.56
N SER A 122 -15.40 5.90 13.89
CA SER A 122 -15.41 7.16 14.63
C SER A 122 -14.14 7.99 14.45
N CYS A 123 -12.99 7.34 14.21
CA CYS A 123 -11.75 8.02 13.87
C CYS A 123 -11.80 8.62 12.46
N LEU A 124 -12.32 7.88 11.46
CA LEU A 124 -12.46 8.36 10.08
C LEU A 124 -13.34 9.59 10.00
N GLU A 125 -14.52 9.56 10.64
CA GLU A 125 -15.45 10.70 10.71
C GLU A 125 -14.75 11.94 11.30
N ALA A 126 -14.08 11.77 12.44
CA ALA A 126 -13.40 12.87 13.11
C ALA A 126 -12.16 13.39 12.33
N ILE A 127 -11.42 12.52 11.64
CA ILE A 127 -10.31 12.92 10.76
C ILE A 127 -10.84 13.76 9.60
N HIS A 128 -11.92 13.32 8.94
CA HIS A 128 -12.53 14.09 7.87
C HIS A 128 -12.93 15.48 8.36
N GLU A 129 -13.72 15.56 9.43
CA GLU A 129 -14.14 16.84 10.02
C GLU A 129 -12.96 17.76 10.39
N ALA A 130 -11.88 17.19 10.95
CA ALA A 130 -10.73 17.97 11.41
C ALA A 130 -9.79 18.44 10.31
N THR A 131 -9.84 17.84 9.11
CA THR A 131 -8.87 18.08 8.02
C THR A 131 -9.46 18.76 6.79
N VAL A 132 -10.79 18.85 6.68
CA VAL A 132 -11.46 19.66 5.63
C VAL A 132 -11.02 21.12 5.76
N SER A 133 -10.54 21.70 4.66
CA SER A 133 -10.04 23.07 4.60
C SER A 133 -10.11 23.59 3.16
N GLU A 134 -9.83 24.89 2.94
CA GLU A 134 -9.74 25.47 1.59
C GLU A 134 -8.67 24.76 0.72
N LYS A 135 -7.58 24.27 1.34
CA LYS A 135 -6.50 23.55 0.64
C LYS A 135 -6.81 22.07 0.43
N LEU A 136 -7.63 21.50 1.30
CA LEU A 136 -8.06 20.10 1.28
C LEU A 136 -9.59 20.07 1.41
N PRO A 137 -10.34 20.42 0.37
CA PRO A 137 -11.82 20.51 0.43
C PRO A 137 -12.47 19.17 0.75
N ASP A 138 -11.81 18.07 0.42
CA ASP A 138 -12.24 16.70 0.68
C ASP A 138 -11.58 16.07 1.94
N GLY A 139 -10.85 16.89 2.72
CA GLY A 139 -10.03 16.40 3.83
C GLY A 139 -8.77 15.67 3.37
N VAL A 140 -7.96 15.21 4.32
CA VAL A 140 -6.75 14.42 4.03
C VAL A 140 -7.12 13.04 3.49
N GLY A 141 -6.45 12.58 2.43
CA GLY A 141 -6.65 11.24 1.90
C GLY A 141 -6.24 10.17 2.91
N VAL A 142 -7.06 9.11 3.06
CA VAL A 142 -6.78 8.04 4.02
C VAL A 142 -6.55 6.72 3.30
N THR A 143 -5.47 6.03 3.67
CA THR A 143 -5.25 4.62 3.31
C THR A 143 -5.41 3.77 4.56
N LEU A 144 -6.32 2.80 4.54
CA LEU A 144 -6.50 1.85 5.63
C LEU A 144 -5.63 0.61 5.43
N SER A 145 -4.93 0.17 6.48
CA SER A 145 -4.12 -1.05 6.52
C SER A 145 -4.49 -1.87 7.75
N LEU A 146 -5.66 -2.54 7.69
CA LEU A 146 -6.32 -3.20 8.81
C LEU A 146 -6.42 -4.74 8.67
N GLY A 147 -5.73 -5.31 7.66
CA GLY A 147 -5.83 -6.73 7.35
C GLY A 147 -7.09 -7.09 6.56
N GLU A 148 -7.52 -8.36 6.62
CA GLU A 148 -8.73 -8.84 5.95
C GLU A 148 -9.97 -8.40 6.73
N GLN A 149 -11.01 -7.95 6.02
CA GLN A 149 -12.29 -7.56 6.61
C GLN A 149 -13.44 -8.15 5.79
N THR A 150 -14.66 -8.00 6.27
CA THR A 150 -15.86 -8.36 5.52
C THR A 150 -16.28 -7.25 4.58
N ILE A 151 -17.02 -7.58 3.53
CA ILE A 151 -17.58 -6.59 2.60
C ILE A 151 -18.43 -5.55 3.31
N GLU A 152 -19.17 -5.94 4.33
CA GLU A 152 -19.97 -5.02 5.13
C GLU A 152 -19.08 -4.03 5.89
N THR A 153 -17.98 -4.50 6.48
CA THR A 153 -16.99 -3.63 7.12
C THR A 153 -16.40 -2.65 6.11
N TYR A 154 -16.05 -3.09 4.90
CA TYR A 154 -15.52 -2.17 3.87
C TYR A 154 -16.53 -1.09 3.51
N ARG A 155 -17.82 -1.43 3.34
CA ARG A 155 -18.89 -0.45 3.07
C ARG A 155 -19.04 0.56 4.21
N ARG A 156 -19.02 0.10 5.45
CA ARG A 156 -19.11 0.96 6.64
C ARG A 156 -17.95 1.95 6.71
N LEU A 157 -16.71 1.47 6.53
CA LEU A 157 -15.51 2.31 6.53
C LEU A 157 -15.52 3.32 5.38
N ALA A 158 -15.97 2.92 4.19
CA ALA A 158 -16.11 3.83 3.06
C ALA A 158 -17.11 4.95 3.36
N LYS A 159 -18.23 4.63 3.99
CA LYS A 159 -19.23 5.63 4.41
C LYS A 159 -18.68 6.57 5.49
N ALA A 160 -17.99 6.03 6.49
CA ALA A 160 -17.44 6.80 7.61
C ALA A 160 -16.31 7.76 7.21
N SER A 161 -15.64 7.50 6.09
CA SER A 161 -14.55 8.37 5.59
C SER A 161 -15.01 9.76 5.14
N GLY A 162 -16.32 9.97 4.95
CA GLY A 162 -16.88 11.22 4.44
C GLY A 162 -16.59 11.47 2.94
N ASN A 163 -15.53 10.89 2.40
CA ASN A 163 -15.17 10.93 0.98
C ASN A 163 -14.61 9.57 0.51
N PRO A 164 -15.47 8.65 0.04
CA PRO A 164 -15.04 7.34 -0.43
C PRO A 164 -14.01 7.39 -1.57
N SER A 165 -14.04 8.41 -2.42
CA SER A 165 -13.10 8.57 -3.54
C SER A 165 -11.67 8.88 -3.08
N ASN A 166 -11.50 9.40 -1.87
CA ASN A 166 -10.22 9.71 -1.24
C ASN A 166 -9.78 8.65 -0.20
N LEU A 167 -10.55 7.57 -0.08
CA LEU A 167 -10.24 6.43 0.76
C LEU A 167 -9.61 5.29 -0.06
N ARG A 168 -8.49 4.77 0.43
CA ARG A 168 -7.80 3.60 -0.14
C ARG A 168 -7.71 2.49 0.89
N TYR A 169 -7.56 1.27 0.42
CA TYR A 169 -7.31 0.11 1.27
C TYR A 169 -6.04 -0.61 0.84
N LEU A 170 -5.11 -0.81 1.76
CA LEU A 170 -3.90 -1.56 1.53
C LEU A 170 -4.17 -3.05 1.76
N ALA A 171 -4.37 -3.79 0.69
CA ALA A 171 -4.47 -5.23 0.68
C ALA A 171 -3.07 -5.85 0.70
N ARG A 172 -2.63 -6.32 1.87
CA ARG A 172 -1.31 -6.98 2.01
C ARG A 172 -1.39 -8.37 1.40
N PHE A 173 -0.69 -8.60 0.31
CA PHE A 173 -0.77 -9.85 -0.45
C PHE A 173 0.38 -10.82 -0.14
N GLU A 174 1.57 -10.31 0.08
CA GLU A 174 2.88 -10.93 0.38
C GLU A 174 3.35 -11.90 -0.71
N THR A 175 2.56 -12.91 -1.07
CA THR A 175 2.91 -13.89 -2.11
C THR A 175 1.67 -14.49 -2.75
N SER A 176 1.76 -14.81 -4.04
CA SER A 176 0.76 -15.56 -4.80
C SER A 176 1.03 -17.08 -4.78
N ASN A 177 2.16 -17.54 -4.25
CA ASN A 177 2.49 -18.96 -4.12
C ASN A 177 1.73 -19.58 -2.93
N PRO A 178 0.82 -20.57 -3.15
CA PRO A 178 -0.01 -21.14 -2.09
C PRO A 178 0.77 -21.83 -0.97
N GLU A 179 1.87 -22.51 -1.31
CA GLU A 179 2.67 -23.24 -0.32
C GLU A 179 3.46 -22.25 0.56
N LEU A 180 4.06 -21.22 -0.07
CA LEU A 180 4.74 -20.17 0.67
C LEU A 180 3.75 -19.39 1.53
N PHE A 181 2.55 -19.10 1.02
CA PHE A 181 1.49 -18.42 1.78
C PHE A 181 1.16 -19.16 3.07
N LYS A 182 0.96 -20.48 3.00
CA LYS A 182 0.73 -21.34 4.20
C LYS A 182 1.89 -21.28 5.19
N VAL A 183 3.13 -21.29 4.70
CA VAL A 183 4.32 -21.18 5.55
C VAL A 183 4.34 -19.85 6.28
N LEU A 184 4.07 -18.75 5.58
CA LEU A 184 4.13 -17.39 6.13
C LEU A 184 3.00 -17.10 7.12
N HIS A 185 1.78 -17.51 6.82
CA HIS A 185 0.60 -17.14 7.62
C HIS A 185 0.22 -18.16 8.68
N GLY A 186 0.73 -19.40 8.58
CA GLY A 186 0.49 -20.45 9.56
C GLY A 186 -0.97 -20.92 9.62
N ALA A 187 -1.17 -22.12 10.13
CA ALA A 187 -2.49 -22.75 10.29
C ALA A 187 -2.91 -22.78 11.76
N ARG A 188 -2.82 -21.71 12.51
CA ARG A 188 -3.17 -21.70 13.93
C ARG A 188 -4.02 -20.50 14.30
N GLY A 189 -5.28 -20.77 14.64
CA GLY A 189 -6.24 -19.83 15.22
C GLY A 189 -7.59 -19.88 14.54
N ASP A 190 -8.57 -19.17 15.12
CA ASP A 190 -9.96 -19.14 14.69
C ASP A 190 -10.17 -18.51 13.29
N HIS A 191 -9.10 -17.98 12.69
CA HIS A 191 -9.09 -17.39 11.36
C HIS A 191 -7.89 -17.92 10.58
N GLU A 192 -8.08 -19.08 9.95
CA GLU A 192 -7.11 -19.63 9.00
C GLU A 192 -7.03 -18.69 7.79
N LYS A 193 -5.83 -18.12 7.58
CA LYS A 193 -5.58 -17.30 6.38
C LYS A 193 -5.37 -18.20 5.20
N GLU A 194 -6.25 -18.10 4.23
CA GLU A 194 -6.15 -18.76 2.94
C GLU A 194 -5.81 -17.75 1.85
N LEU A 195 -5.00 -18.15 0.88
CA LEU A 195 -4.69 -17.29 -0.27
C LEU A 195 -5.97 -16.86 -1.00
N GLN A 196 -6.99 -17.73 -1.08
CA GLN A 196 -8.28 -17.40 -1.68
C GLN A 196 -9.01 -16.24 -1.01
N ASN A 197 -8.77 -16.01 0.29
CA ASN A 197 -9.33 -14.87 1.00
C ASN A 197 -8.75 -13.54 0.48
N ARG A 198 -7.49 -13.52 0.01
CA ARG A 198 -6.88 -12.34 -0.61
C ARG A 198 -7.58 -11.96 -1.91
N PHE A 199 -7.91 -12.95 -2.74
CA PHE A 199 -8.66 -12.69 -3.97
C PHE A 199 -10.11 -12.29 -3.69
N ARG A 200 -10.73 -12.90 -2.68
CA ARG A 200 -12.06 -12.47 -2.23
C ARG A 200 -12.03 -11.03 -1.71
N MET A 201 -11.06 -10.67 -0.90
CA MET A 201 -10.87 -9.31 -0.38
C MET A 201 -10.82 -8.26 -1.50
N LEU A 202 -10.09 -8.51 -2.60
CA LEU A 202 -10.03 -7.58 -3.73
C LEU A 202 -11.40 -7.42 -4.41
N ARG A 203 -12.17 -8.51 -4.56
CA ARG A 203 -13.54 -8.46 -5.10
C ARG A 203 -14.48 -7.71 -4.17
N ASP A 204 -14.41 -8.00 -2.87
CA ASP A 204 -15.24 -7.37 -1.84
C ASP A 204 -14.97 -5.86 -1.74
N LEU A 205 -13.70 -5.45 -1.83
CA LEU A 205 -13.31 -4.03 -1.88
C LEU A 205 -13.91 -3.33 -3.11
N ARG A 206 -13.80 -3.95 -4.30
CA ARG A 206 -14.39 -3.40 -5.53
C ARG A 206 -15.92 -3.28 -5.41
N GLU A 207 -16.59 -4.31 -4.89
CA GLU A 207 -18.04 -4.31 -4.67
C GLU A 207 -18.46 -3.30 -3.60
N ALA A 208 -17.62 -3.03 -2.61
CA ALA A 208 -17.85 -2.01 -1.60
C ALA A 208 -17.61 -0.56 -2.09
N GLY A 209 -17.21 -0.38 -3.36
CA GLY A 209 -17.03 0.92 -4.00
C GLY A 209 -15.60 1.46 -4.01
N TYR A 210 -14.61 0.68 -3.54
CA TYR A 210 -13.20 1.05 -3.70
C TYR A 210 -12.79 0.86 -5.16
N GLN A 211 -12.01 1.81 -5.69
CA GLN A 211 -11.50 1.70 -7.04
C GLN A 211 -10.41 0.63 -7.12
N VAL A 212 -10.66 -0.45 -7.86
CA VAL A 212 -9.68 -1.45 -8.23
C VAL A 212 -9.47 -1.33 -9.74
N VAL A 213 -8.38 -0.67 -10.12
CA VAL A 213 -8.13 -0.31 -11.53
C VAL A 213 -7.76 -1.54 -12.34
N TYR A 214 -6.87 -2.36 -11.80
CA TYR A 214 -6.39 -3.57 -12.46
C TYR A 214 -6.11 -4.69 -11.47
N THR A 215 -6.45 -5.93 -11.81
CA THR A 215 -6.16 -7.11 -10.98
C THR A 215 -5.72 -8.25 -11.90
N LYS A 216 -4.50 -8.72 -11.76
CA LYS A 216 -4.00 -9.92 -12.42
C LYS A 216 -3.12 -10.73 -11.49
N ILE A 217 -3.29 -12.05 -11.54
CA ILE A 217 -2.43 -12.99 -10.86
C ILE A 217 -1.33 -13.38 -11.84
N ILE A 218 -0.10 -13.07 -11.49
CA ILE A 218 1.07 -13.49 -12.23
C ILE A 218 1.91 -14.42 -11.36
N PRO A 219 2.47 -15.49 -11.92
CA PRO A 219 3.46 -16.29 -11.21
C PRO A 219 4.63 -15.41 -10.76
N ASP A 220 5.28 -15.79 -9.68
CA ASP A 220 6.43 -15.09 -9.10
C ASP A 220 7.71 -15.38 -9.95
N GLU A 221 7.58 -15.12 -11.27
CA GLU A 221 8.63 -15.30 -12.27
C GLU A 221 8.88 -13.97 -12.97
N TYR A 222 10.15 -13.58 -13.04
CA TYR A 222 10.60 -12.27 -13.54
C TYR A 222 10.01 -11.90 -14.91
N ASP A 223 10.09 -12.81 -15.90
CA ASP A 223 9.61 -12.55 -17.26
C ASP A 223 8.10 -12.31 -17.35
N GLN A 224 7.33 -12.87 -16.43
CA GLN A 224 5.89 -12.68 -16.38
C GLN A 224 5.53 -11.38 -15.68
N ILE A 225 6.25 -11.03 -14.63
CA ILE A 225 6.10 -9.76 -13.91
C ILE A 225 6.41 -8.59 -14.84
N ALA A 226 7.54 -8.65 -15.57
CA ALA A 226 7.95 -7.60 -16.48
C ALA A 226 6.90 -7.36 -17.59
N ARG A 227 6.41 -8.42 -18.25
CA ARG A 227 5.37 -8.33 -19.27
C ARG A 227 4.09 -7.68 -18.78
N GLU A 228 3.67 -7.99 -17.55
CA GLU A 228 2.46 -7.41 -16.98
C GLU A 228 2.63 -5.96 -16.57
N LEU A 229 3.80 -5.57 -16.10
CA LEU A 229 4.11 -4.17 -15.81
C LEU A 229 4.08 -3.30 -17.07
N HIS A 230 4.58 -3.82 -18.20
CA HIS A 230 4.45 -3.15 -19.50
C HIS A 230 2.99 -2.99 -19.91
N HIS A 231 2.20 -4.06 -19.84
CA HIS A 231 0.78 -4.00 -20.21
C HIS A 231 -0.01 -3.01 -19.34
N CYS A 232 0.28 -2.93 -18.04
CA CYS A 232 -0.34 -1.96 -17.16
C CYS A 232 0.01 -0.50 -17.50
N SER A 233 1.20 -0.24 -18.09
CA SER A 233 1.61 1.11 -18.48
C SER A 233 0.88 1.61 -19.74
N ASP A 234 0.41 0.70 -20.58
CA ASP A 234 -0.29 1.01 -21.83
C ASP A 234 -1.80 1.26 -21.64
N GLU A 235 -2.36 0.85 -20.48
CA GLU A 235 -3.79 1.00 -20.18
C GLU A 235 -4.11 2.15 -19.20
N LEU A 236 -3.12 2.85 -18.66
CA LEU A 236 -3.24 3.98 -17.72
C LEU A 236 -2.91 5.31 -18.38
#